data_93d7d4e3dec30b4b22262d48b6e9352a
#
_entry.id   93d7d4e3dec30b4b22262d48b6e9352a
#
_cell.length_a   1.000
_cell.length_b   1.000
_cell.length_c   1.000
_cell.angle_alpha   90.00
_cell.angle_beta   90.00
_cell.angle_gamma   90.00
#
_symmetry.space_group_name_H-M   'P 1'
#
loop_
_entity.id
_entity.type
_entity.pdbx_description
1 polymer ?
#
loop_
_entity_poly.entity_id
_entity_poly.type
_entity_poly.pdbx_seq_one_letter_code
_entity_poly.pdbx_strand_id
1 'polypeptide(L)'
;QFGEGGAGTFSDGKLNTGTKDPRGEHILRTFVRFGAPHDILIDAKPHIGTDKLCGVVKAMRMRILELGGEVHFGARLTKVLHKGGCVAAVRYEDAQGGHELPAEAVVLAIGHSARDTFESLLAG
;
A
#
# COMPACT_ATOMS: atom_id res chain seq x y z
N GLN A 1 12.49 3.82 0.78
CA GLN A 1 12.07 2.65 0.02
C GLN A 1 10.55 2.67 -0.14
N PHE A 2 10.10 2.40 -1.34
CA PHE A 2 8.69 2.37 -1.72
C PHE A 2 8.33 1.00 -2.28
N GLY A 3 7.05 0.66 -2.23
CA GLY A 3 6.54 -0.52 -2.88
C GLY A 3 6.14 -1.62 -1.90
N GLU A 4 6.19 -2.85 -2.35
CA GLU A 4 5.65 -4.02 -1.65
C GLU A 4 6.25 -4.18 -0.26
N GLY A 5 5.45 -3.91 0.77
CA GLY A 5 5.84 -3.96 2.18
C GLY A 5 6.62 -2.74 2.69
N GLY A 6 7.06 -1.83 1.82
CA GLY A 6 7.77 -0.62 2.19
C GLY A 6 8.96 -0.86 3.12
N ALA A 7 9.24 0.10 4.01
CA ALA A 7 10.36 0.01 4.96
C ALA A 7 10.18 -1.12 5.99
N GLY A 8 8.97 -1.56 6.29
CA GLY A 8 8.69 -2.65 7.24
C GLY A 8 9.31 -3.99 6.85
N THR A 9 9.42 -4.28 5.54
CA THR A 9 10.06 -5.50 5.04
C THR A 9 11.60 -5.47 5.09
N PHE A 10 12.19 -4.33 5.42
CA PHE A 10 13.63 -4.11 5.50
C PHE A 10 14.10 -3.67 6.89
N SER A 11 13.21 -3.68 7.86
CA SER A 11 13.49 -3.38 9.26
C SER A 11 13.21 -4.62 10.14
N ASP A 12 12.68 -4.43 11.32
CA ASP A 12 12.38 -5.52 12.25
C ASP A 12 10.93 -6.05 12.18
N GLY A 13 10.14 -5.58 11.23
CA GLY A 13 8.75 -6.03 11.03
C GLY A 13 7.78 -5.63 12.15
N LYS A 14 8.10 -4.59 12.90
CA LYS A 14 7.20 -4.04 13.92
C LYS A 14 5.99 -3.37 13.28
N LEU A 15 4.83 -3.68 13.81
CA LEU A 15 3.56 -3.06 13.45
C LEU A 15 3.20 -2.01 14.51
N ASN A 16 3.64 -0.78 14.31
CA ASN A 16 3.25 0.33 15.17
C ASN A 16 2.19 1.18 14.47
N THR A 17 1.07 1.39 15.16
CA THR A 17 0.07 2.37 14.74
C THR A 17 -0.12 3.39 15.85
N GLY A 18 -0.17 4.67 15.50
CA GLY A 18 -0.45 5.77 16.43
C GLY A 18 -1.94 5.95 16.73
N THR A 19 -2.81 5.08 16.22
CA THR A 19 -4.26 5.17 16.37
C THR A 19 -4.83 3.99 17.15
N LYS A 20 -5.92 4.25 17.90
CA LYS A 20 -6.76 3.24 18.55
C LYS A 20 -8.00 2.89 17.70
N ASP A 21 -7.93 3.08 16.40
CA ASP A 21 -9.02 2.81 15.48
C ASP A 21 -9.41 1.32 15.52
N PRO A 22 -10.70 0.98 15.71
CA PRO A 22 -11.17 -0.40 15.73
C PRO A 22 -10.90 -1.16 14.43
N ARG A 23 -10.70 -0.47 13.30
CA ARG A 23 -10.29 -1.09 12.04
C ARG A 23 -8.89 -1.69 12.10
N GLY A 24 -8.05 -1.29 13.07
CA GLY A 24 -6.74 -1.88 13.30
C GLY A 24 -6.80 -3.39 13.51
N GLU A 25 -7.78 -3.88 14.27
CA GLU A 25 -7.96 -5.33 14.46
C GLU A 25 -8.28 -6.06 13.15
N HIS A 26 -9.08 -5.47 12.27
CA HIS A 26 -9.37 -6.04 10.95
C HIS A 26 -8.10 -6.17 10.10
N ILE A 27 -7.20 -5.19 10.16
CA ILE A 27 -5.91 -5.23 9.46
C ILE A 27 -5.03 -6.36 10.00
N LEU A 28 -4.90 -6.47 11.32
CA LEU A 28 -4.11 -7.55 11.95
C LEU A 28 -4.67 -8.94 11.61
N ARG A 29 -5.99 -9.13 11.67
CA ARG A 29 -6.66 -10.37 11.24
C ARG A 29 -6.40 -10.68 9.77
N THR A 30 -6.37 -9.65 8.92
CA THR A 30 -6.02 -9.81 7.51
C THR A 30 -4.59 -10.30 7.37
N PHE A 31 -3.62 -9.74 8.08
CA PHE A 31 -2.25 -10.22 8.05
C PHE A 31 -2.12 -11.68 8.51
N VAL A 32 -2.83 -12.08 9.59
CA VAL A 32 -2.88 -13.48 10.04
C VAL A 32 -3.45 -14.40 8.95
N ARG A 33 -4.51 -13.98 8.28
CA ARG A 33 -5.10 -14.73 7.14
C ARG A 33 -4.09 -14.97 6.01
N PHE A 34 -3.14 -14.06 5.83
CA PHE A 34 -2.09 -14.16 4.81
C PHE A 34 -0.75 -14.69 5.34
N GLY A 35 -0.73 -15.28 6.54
CA GLY A 35 0.41 -16.03 7.06
C GLY A 35 1.24 -15.33 8.15
N ALA A 36 0.76 -14.20 8.68
CA ALA A 36 1.38 -13.61 9.87
C ALA A 36 1.13 -14.48 11.11
N PRO A 37 2.01 -14.44 12.13
CA PRO A 37 1.79 -15.14 13.40
C PRO A 37 0.50 -14.70 14.08
N HIS A 38 -0.22 -15.65 14.70
CA HIS A 38 -1.47 -15.35 15.40
C HIS A 38 -1.28 -14.44 16.61
N ASP A 39 -0.08 -14.45 17.19
CA ASP A 39 0.30 -13.68 18.38
C ASP A 39 0.13 -12.18 18.18
N ILE A 40 0.23 -11.68 16.93
CA ILE A 40 0.02 -10.26 16.63
C ILE A 40 -1.36 -9.72 16.99
N LEU A 41 -2.35 -10.61 17.19
CA LEU A 41 -3.70 -10.22 17.62
C LEU A 41 -3.79 -9.97 19.13
N ILE A 42 -2.83 -10.44 19.90
CA ILE A 42 -2.85 -10.45 21.36
C ILE A 42 -1.81 -9.47 21.91
N ASP A 43 -0.70 -9.31 21.21
CA ASP A 43 0.42 -8.50 21.65
C ASP A 43 0.12 -6.99 21.61
N ALA A 44 0.49 -6.28 22.66
CA ALA A 44 0.38 -4.82 22.73
C ALA A 44 1.32 -4.12 21.73
N LYS A 45 2.37 -4.79 21.25
CA LYS A 45 3.34 -4.31 20.25
C LYS A 45 3.59 -5.43 19.23
N PRO A 46 2.67 -5.66 18.31
CA PRO A 46 2.77 -6.77 17.38
C PRO A 46 4.02 -6.69 16.51
N HIS A 47 4.68 -7.83 16.37
CA HIS A 47 5.90 -7.98 15.60
C HIS A 47 5.77 -9.20 14.67
N ILE A 48 5.81 -9.00 13.37
CA ILE A 48 5.69 -10.10 12.39
C ILE A 48 7.04 -10.74 12.12
N GLY A 49 8.11 -9.97 12.15
CA GLY A 49 9.43 -10.36 11.64
C GLY A 49 9.56 -10.13 10.12
N THR A 50 10.74 -9.75 9.70
CA THR A 50 11.02 -9.33 8.32
C THR A 50 10.74 -10.45 7.32
N ASP A 51 11.21 -11.67 7.62
CA ASP A 51 11.06 -12.82 6.73
C ASP A 51 9.60 -13.20 6.50
N LYS A 52 8.80 -13.20 7.57
CA LYS A 52 7.37 -13.51 7.49
C LYS A 52 6.59 -12.39 6.82
N LEU A 53 6.94 -11.12 7.09
CA LEU A 53 6.26 -9.98 6.50
C LEU A 53 6.37 -9.97 4.97
N CYS A 54 7.53 -10.29 4.41
CA CYS A 54 7.70 -10.45 2.96
C CYS A 54 6.75 -11.51 2.39
N GLY A 55 6.60 -12.64 3.08
CA GLY A 55 5.67 -13.71 2.70
C GLY A 55 4.21 -13.27 2.73
N VAL A 56 3.81 -12.56 3.79
CA VAL A 56 2.45 -12.01 3.96
C VAL A 56 2.10 -11.05 2.83
N VAL A 57 2.98 -10.07 2.54
CA VAL A 57 2.75 -9.06 1.51
C VAL A 57 2.68 -9.70 0.13
N LYS A 58 3.55 -10.67 -0.16
CA LYS A 58 3.50 -11.45 -1.40
C LYS A 58 2.17 -12.22 -1.53
N ALA A 59 1.70 -12.88 -0.48
CA ALA A 59 0.43 -13.60 -0.48
C ALA A 59 -0.76 -12.66 -0.72
N MET A 60 -0.75 -11.47 -0.11
CA MET A 60 -1.77 -10.44 -0.36
C MET A 60 -1.77 -9.99 -1.83
N ARG A 61 -0.60 -9.73 -2.42
CA ARG A 61 -0.47 -9.39 -3.84
C ARG A 61 -1.02 -10.49 -4.74
N MET A 62 -0.65 -11.74 -4.49
CA MET A 62 -1.18 -12.88 -5.26
C MET A 62 -2.70 -12.94 -5.19
N ARG A 63 -3.28 -12.66 -4.02
CA ARG A 63 -4.73 -12.63 -3.86
C ARG A 63 -5.40 -11.49 -4.65
N ILE A 64 -4.77 -10.32 -4.74
CA ILE A 64 -5.25 -9.22 -5.59
C ILE A 64 -5.32 -9.68 -7.05
N LEU A 65 -4.25 -10.30 -7.55
CA LEU A 65 -4.20 -10.81 -8.93
C LEU A 65 -5.25 -11.90 -9.18
N GLU A 66 -5.44 -12.84 -8.26
CA GLU A 66 -6.48 -13.88 -8.35
C GLU A 66 -7.90 -13.31 -8.43
N LEU A 67 -8.12 -12.16 -7.78
CA LEU A 67 -9.41 -11.46 -7.81
C LEU A 67 -9.61 -10.58 -9.05
N GLY A 68 -8.67 -10.60 -9.99
CA GLY A 68 -8.71 -9.81 -11.22
C GLY A 68 -8.17 -8.39 -11.06
N GLY A 69 -7.53 -8.08 -9.94
CA GLY A 69 -6.81 -6.82 -9.78
C GLY A 69 -5.47 -6.83 -10.48
N GLU A 70 -4.85 -5.66 -10.59
CA GLU A 70 -3.53 -5.49 -11.21
C GLU A 70 -2.53 -4.92 -10.21
N VAL A 71 -1.25 -5.26 -10.37
CA VAL A 71 -0.16 -4.70 -9.60
C VAL A 71 0.97 -4.31 -10.54
N HIS A 72 1.29 -3.03 -10.55
CA HIS A 72 2.31 -2.45 -11.43
C HIS A 72 3.55 -2.09 -10.61
N PHE A 73 4.65 -2.81 -10.81
CA PHE A 73 5.94 -2.49 -10.23
C PHE A 73 6.72 -1.50 -11.09
N GLY A 74 7.59 -0.71 -10.45
CA GLY A 74 8.35 0.32 -11.14
C GLY A 74 7.49 1.46 -11.71
N ALA A 75 6.23 1.54 -11.29
CA ALA A 75 5.28 2.56 -11.72
C ALA A 75 5.25 3.72 -10.71
N ARG A 76 5.42 4.94 -11.18
CA ARG A 76 5.38 6.16 -10.37
C ARG A 76 4.14 6.98 -10.71
N LEU A 77 3.27 7.21 -9.72
CA LEU A 77 2.15 8.13 -9.88
C LEU A 77 2.66 9.54 -10.17
N THR A 78 2.18 10.15 -11.25
CA THR A 78 2.57 11.50 -11.66
C THR A 78 1.43 12.51 -11.52
N LYS A 79 0.19 12.08 -11.68
CA LYS A 79 -0.97 12.99 -11.57
C LYS A 79 -2.27 12.23 -11.23
N VAL A 80 -3.15 12.87 -10.46
CA VAL A 80 -4.56 12.50 -10.33
C VAL A 80 -5.38 13.46 -11.17
N LEU A 81 -6.18 12.94 -12.08
CA LEU A 81 -7.02 13.72 -12.98
C LEU A 81 -8.43 13.82 -12.44
N HIS A 82 -9.00 15.02 -12.55
CA HIS A 82 -10.35 15.32 -12.09
C HIS A 82 -11.25 15.76 -13.23
N LYS A 83 -12.53 15.42 -13.16
CA LYS A 83 -13.55 15.91 -14.07
C LYS A 83 -14.81 16.22 -13.25
N GLY A 84 -15.28 17.47 -13.33
CA GLY A 84 -16.46 17.90 -12.57
C GLY A 84 -16.31 17.77 -11.05
N GLY A 85 -15.09 17.93 -10.50
CA GLY A 85 -14.82 17.82 -9.06
C GLY A 85 -14.66 16.38 -8.54
N CYS A 86 -14.77 15.37 -9.40
CA CYS A 86 -14.55 13.96 -9.07
C CYS A 86 -13.26 13.44 -9.68
N VAL A 87 -12.66 12.43 -9.07
CA VAL A 87 -11.55 11.68 -9.67
C VAL A 87 -12.04 11.02 -10.95
N ALA A 88 -11.26 11.11 -12.03
CA ALA A 88 -11.58 10.52 -13.33
C ALA A 88 -10.51 9.53 -13.81
N ALA A 89 -9.26 9.79 -13.51
CA ALA A 89 -8.14 8.92 -13.88
C ALA A 89 -6.90 9.19 -13.04
N VAL A 90 -5.92 8.32 -13.15
CA VAL A 90 -4.55 8.56 -12.68
C VAL A 90 -3.58 8.46 -13.85
N ARG A 91 -2.51 9.26 -13.80
CA ARG A 91 -1.35 9.11 -14.68
C ARG A 91 -0.19 8.55 -13.89
N TYR A 92 0.48 7.58 -14.48
CA TYR A 92 1.71 7.03 -13.94
C TYR A 92 2.73 6.81 -15.05
N GLU A 93 3.97 6.70 -14.68
CA GLU A 93 5.10 6.42 -15.57
C GLU A 93 5.83 5.17 -15.10
N ASP A 94 6.24 4.35 -16.04
CA ASP A 94 7.10 3.19 -15.85
C ASP A 94 8.23 3.16 -16.91
N ALA A 95 8.94 2.03 -17.04
CA ALA A 95 10.01 1.86 -18.00
C ALA A 95 9.55 1.94 -19.48
N GLN A 96 8.27 1.75 -19.75
CA GLN A 96 7.67 1.83 -21.07
C GLN A 96 7.17 3.24 -21.42
N GLY A 97 7.06 4.12 -20.44
CA GLY A 97 6.61 5.51 -20.62
C GLY A 97 5.45 5.91 -19.74
N GLY A 98 4.69 6.91 -20.19
CA GLY A 98 3.52 7.44 -19.49
C GLY A 98 2.25 6.69 -19.84
N HIS A 99 1.45 6.40 -18.81
CA HIS A 99 0.17 5.71 -18.91
C HIS A 99 -0.93 6.50 -18.23
N GLU A 100 -2.17 6.31 -18.68
CA GLU A 100 -3.37 6.83 -18.03
C GLU A 100 -4.34 5.69 -17.74
N LEU A 101 -4.78 5.60 -16.48
CA LEU A 101 -5.71 4.59 -16.00
C LEU A 101 -6.97 5.27 -15.48
N PRO A 102 -8.15 5.00 -16.04
CA PRO A 102 -9.42 5.48 -15.50
C PRO A 102 -9.64 4.98 -14.08
N ALA A 103 -10.11 5.87 -13.20
CA ALA A 103 -10.35 5.56 -11.80
C ALA A 103 -11.50 6.42 -11.26
N GLU A 104 -12.39 5.80 -10.50
CA GLU A 104 -13.48 6.50 -9.79
C GLU A 104 -13.06 6.93 -8.38
N ALA A 105 -12.06 6.27 -7.82
CA ALA A 105 -11.48 6.57 -6.52
C ALA A 105 -9.99 6.23 -6.49
N VAL A 106 -9.23 6.97 -5.70
CA VAL A 106 -7.78 6.74 -5.50
C VAL A 106 -7.48 6.73 -4.02
N VAL A 107 -6.77 5.69 -3.56
CA VAL A 107 -6.21 5.61 -2.21
C VAL A 107 -4.71 5.91 -2.27
N LEU A 108 -4.29 6.99 -1.63
CA LEU A 108 -2.89 7.38 -1.54
C LEU A 108 -2.26 6.78 -0.28
N ALA A 109 -1.45 5.76 -0.43
CA ALA A 109 -0.73 5.08 0.65
C ALA A 109 0.80 5.09 0.39
N ILE A 110 1.32 6.24 -0.04
CA ILE A 110 2.67 6.43 -0.58
C ILE A 110 3.75 6.64 0.47
N GLY A 111 3.38 6.68 1.76
CA GLY A 111 4.30 6.99 2.85
C GLY A 111 4.72 8.46 2.88
N HIS A 112 5.35 8.90 3.97
CA HIS A 112 5.68 10.31 4.21
C HIS A 112 6.87 10.83 3.37
N SER A 113 7.67 9.94 2.79
CA SER A 113 8.87 10.33 2.03
C SER A 113 8.62 10.65 0.57
N ALA A 114 7.41 10.43 0.06
CA ALA A 114 7.01 10.71 -1.33
C ALA A 114 6.68 12.20 -1.53
N ARG A 115 7.64 13.08 -1.25
CA ARG A 115 7.45 14.55 -1.27
C ARG A 115 7.06 15.06 -2.64
N ASP A 116 7.69 14.56 -3.69
CA ASP A 116 7.42 14.87 -5.08
C ASP A 116 5.95 14.61 -5.47
N THR A 117 5.40 13.50 -5.01
CA THR A 117 4.00 13.17 -5.24
C THR A 117 3.06 14.11 -4.47
N PHE A 118 3.37 14.44 -3.21
CA PHE A 118 2.58 15.42 -2.46
C PHE A 118 2.61 16.81 -3.10
N GLU A 119 3.76 17.27 -3.55
CA GLU A 119 3.91 18.55 -4.26
C GLU A 119 3.08 18.57 -5.54
N SER A 120 3.11 17.49 -6.33
CA SER A 120 2.34 17.40 -7.57
C SER A 120 0.83 17.39 -7.35
N LEU A 121 0.37 16.80 -6.23
CA LEU A 121 -1.05 16.77 -5.85
C LEU A 121 -1.54 18.11 -5.32
N LEU A 122 -0.67 18.92 -4.71
CA LEU A 122 -1.02 20.27 -4.25
C LEU A 122 -1.04 21.31 -5.39
N ALA A 123 -0.32 21.04 -6.48
CA ALA A 123 -0.23 21.93 -7.63
C ALA A 123 -1.35 21.72 -8.68
N GLY A 124 -2.16 20.71 -8.57
CA GLY A 124 -3.24 20.34 -9.51
C GLY A 124 -4.60 20.42 -8.94
#